data_1ad5e5e927d8eeee9d1e0073116581a0
#
_entry.id   1ad5e5e927d8eeee9d1e0073116581a0
#
_cell.length_a   1.000
_cell.length_b   1.000
_cell.length_c   1.000
_cell.angle_alpha   90.00
_cell.angle_beta   90.00
_cell.angle_gamma   90.00
#
_symmetry.space_group_name_H-M   'P 1'
#
loop_
_entity.id
_entity.type
_entity.pdbx_description
1 polymer ?
#
loop_
_entity_poly.entity_id
_entity_poly.type
_entity_poly.pdbx_seq_one_letter_code
_entity_poly.pdbx_strand_id
1 'polypeptide(L)'
;MKLFQLILILLILCTTYPANASRDTNSYDGNIFPIYAGNGAIVPPQTTLEESLKNQRVSVLFFYLDDSSDSKAMAPVISGLDLIWRNNIDLIALTTDELQSDKSKSNSNQPNYYWNGLIPQTIILDSQGEVRFDMNGMVNIDDLNKIIGELKGIDISDSKFSVESINEYNSIISEKK
;
A
#
# COMPACT_ATOMS: atom_id res chain seq x y z
N MET A 1 10.05 15.79 -50.83
CA MET A 1 10.01 14.47 -50.16
C MET A 1 11.11 14.24 -49.13
N LYS A 2 12.38 14.45 -49.45
CA LYS A 2 13.52 14.20 -48.51
C LYS A 2 13.48 15.06 -47.22
N LEU A 3 13.10 16.35 -47.33
CA LEU A 3 13.02 17.26 -46.18
C LEU A 3 11.88 16.85 -45.21
N PHE A 4 10.74 16.42 -45.71
CA PHE A 4 9.60 15.94 -44.91
C PHE A 4 9.95 14.67 -44.17
N GLN A 5 10.66 13.74 -44.81
CA GLN A 5 11.14 12.50 -44.16
C GLN A 5 12.17 12.81 -43.06
N LEU A 6 13.04 13.78 -43.27
CA LEU A 6 14.03 14.19 -42.25
C LEU A 6 13.35 14.80 -41.03
N ILE A 7 12.34 15.66 -41.24
CA ILE A 7 11.53 16.27 -40.14
C ILE A 7 10.76 15.19 -39.38
N LEU A 8 10.17 14.20 -40.05
CA LEU A 8 9.44 13.11 -39.42
C LEU A 8 10.35 12.24 -38.57
N ILE A 9 11.57 11.92 -39.04
CA ILE A 9 12.56 11.16 -38.28
C ILE A 9 13.03 11.96 -37.06
N LEU A 10 13.24 13.28 -37.18
CA LEU A 10 13.62 14.14 -36.07
C LEU A 10 12.52 14.23 -35.01
N LEU A 11 11.24 14.27 -35.42
CA LEU A 11 10.09 14.26 -34.52
C LEU A 11 9.98 12.95 -33.74
N ILE A 12 10.24 11.81 -34.38
CA ILE A 12 10.23 10.49 -33.74
C ILE A 12 11.38 10.35 -32.72
N LEU A 13 12.57 10.89 -33.04
CA LEU A 13 13.71 10.89 -32.11
C LEU A 13 13.50 11.78 -30.88
N CYS A 14 12.66 12.83 -30.96
CA CYS A 14 12.35 13.68 -29.82
C CYS A 14 11.32 13.08 -28.84
N THR A 15 10.63 12.00 -29.18
CA THR A 15 9.55 11.43 -28.36
C THR A 15 9.97 10.26 -27.45
N THR A 16 11.23 9.85 -27.49
CA THR A 16 11.73 8.72 -26.69
C THR A 16 12.42 9.16 -25.39
N TYR A 17 11.75 9.96 -24.57
CA TYR A 17 12.14 10.03 -23.17
C TYR A 17 11.53 8.82 -22.44
N PRO A 18 12.35 7.92 -21.85
CA PRO A 18 11.80 6.87 -21.01
C PRO A 18 11.13 7.54 -19.80
N ALA A 19 9.83 7.32 -19.65
CA ALA A 19 9.14 7.64 -18.41
C ALA A 19 9.64 6.62 -17.36
N ASN A 20 10.62 7.02 -16.55
CA ASN A 20 11.10 6.20 -15.46
C ASN A 20 10.22 6.47 -14.22
N ALA A 21 9.33 5.55 -13.91
CA ALA A 21 8.73 5.48 -12.59
C ALA A 21 9.85 5.21 -11.58
N SER A 22 10.06 6.12 -10.63
CA SER A 22 11.12 5.99 -9.63
C SER A 22 10.51 5.88 -8.24
N ARG A 23 10.70 4.71 -7.62
CA ARG A 23 10.23 4.42 -6.25
C ARG A 23 10.83 5.39 -5.23
N ASP A 24 12.06 5.85 -5.46
CA ASP A 24 12.83 6.62 -4.50
C ASP A 24 12.65 8.14 -4.65
N THR A 25 11.71 8.57 -5.49
CA THR A 25 11.41 9.99 -5.72
C THR A 25 9.99 10.34 -5.31
N ASN A 26 9.83 11.57 -4.81
CA ASN A 26 8.51 12.15 -4.58
C ASN A 26 7.95 12.68 -5.90
N SER A 27 7.45 11.76 -6.74
CA SER A 27 6.84 12.05 -8.04
C SER A 27 5.56 11.23 -8.19
N TYR A 28 4.55 11.78 -8.85
CA TYR A 28 3.34 11.03 -9.18
C TYR A 28 3.59 10.15 -10.40
N ASP A 29 3.54 8.84 -10.20
CA ASP A 29 3.72 7.86 -11.26
C ASP A 29 2.42 7.06 -11.52
N GLY A 30 1.37 7.34 -10.78
CA GLY A 30 0.09 6.62 -10.76
C GLY A 30 -0.10 5.81 -9.48
N ASN A 31 -1.12 4.95 -9.45
CA ASN A 31 -1.41 4.12 -8.29
C ASN A 31 -0.22 3.25 -7.90
N ILE A 32 0.26 3.41 -6.67
CA ILE A 32 1.48 2.76 -6.16
C ILE A 32 1.38 1.23 -6.07
N PHE A 33 0.20 0.67 -5.86
CA PHE A 33 0.03 -0.76 -5.67
C PHE A 33 0.27 -1.58 -6.93
N PRO A 34 -0.36 -1.31 -8.10
CA PRO A 34 -0.03 -2.04 -9.32
C PRO A 34 1.39 -1.78 -9.80
N ILE A 35 1.93 -0.56 -9.61
CA ILE A 35 3.25 -0.17 -10.14
C ILE A 35 4.38 -0.77 -9.31
N TYR A 36 4.32 -0.67 -7.98
CA TYR A 36 5.43 -1.03 -7.08
C TYR A 36 5.22 -2.33 -6.30
N ALA A 37 3.98 -2.86 -6.30
CA ALA A 37 3.64 -4.10 -5.58
C ALA A 37 2.94 -5.16 -6.45
N GLY A 38 2.67 -4.86 -7.72
CA GLY A 38 2.01 -5.80 -8.64
C GLY A 38 0.58 -6.19 -8.21
N ASN A 39 -0.06 -5.42 -7.33
CA ASN A 39 -1.39 -5.72 -6.79
C ASN A 39 -2.36 -4.55 -7.01
N GLY A 40 -3.14 -4.60 -8.09
CA GLY A 40 -4.16 -3.60 -8.39
C GLY A 40 -5.49 -3.80 -7.68
N ALA A 41 -5.64 -4.85 -6.85
CA ALA A 41 -6.91 -5.15 -6.17
C ALA A 41 -7.09 -4.40 -4.83
N ILE A 42 -6.03 -3.77 -4.32
CA ILE A 42 -6.05 -3.07 -3.03
C ILE A 42 -6.85 -1.76 -3.11
N VAL A 43 -6.81 -1.08 -4.24
CA VAL A 43 -7.48 0.21 -4.42
C VAL A 43 -8.38 0.17 -5.66
N PRO A 44 -9.67 0.52 -5.51
CA PRO A 44 -10.34 0.96 -4.28
C PRO A 44 -10.49 -0.16 -3.26
N PRO A 45 -10.59 0.16 -1.94
CA PRO A 45 -10.83 -0.84 -0.89
C PRO A 45 -12.13 -1.61 -1.16
N GLN A 46 -12.13 -2.92 -0.86
CA GLN A 46 -13.28 -3.79 -1.11
C GLN A 46 -14.41 -3.61 -0.09
N THR A 47 -14.11 -2.98 1.06
CA THR A 47 -15.06 -2.72 2.14
C THR A 47 -14.78 -1.35 2.76
N THR A 48 -15.75 -0.81 3.47
CA THR A 48 -15.60 0.39 4.27
C THR A 48 -15.22 0.05 5.72
N LEU A 49 -14.64 1.01 6.45
CA LEU A 49 -14.35 0.80 7.87
C LEU A 49 -15.64 0.53 8.68
N GLU A 50 -16.71 1.24 8.37
CA GLU A 50 -18.00 1.05 9.03
C GLU A 50 -18.52 -0.39 8.85
N GLU A 51 -18.43 -0.94 7.64
CA GLU A 51 -18.83 -2.34 7.37
C GLU A 51 -17.91 -3.34 8.06
N SER A 52 -16.60 -3.09 8.07
CA SER A 52 -15.64 -3.95 8.76
C SER A 52 -15.91 -4.03 10.26
N LEU A 53 -16.10 -2.86 10.91
CA LEU A 53 -16.44 -2.79 12.34
C LEU A 53 -17.78 -3.42 12.66
N LYS A 54 -18.81 -3.20 11.83
CA LYS A 54 -20.12 -3.84 11.97
C LYS A 54 -20.02 -5.36 11.89
N ASN A 55 -19.15 -5.88 11.06
CA ASN A 55 -18.90 -7.31 10.88
C ASN A 55 -17.87 -7.87 11.89
N GLN A 56 -17.43 -7.06 12.86
CA GLN A 56 -16.48 -7.43 13.91
C GLN A 56 -15.18 -8.02 13.31
N ARG A 57 -14.64 -7.38 12.27
CA ARG A 57 -13.44 -7.83 11.59
C ARG A 57 -12.23 -7.01 12.01
N VAL A 58 -11.07 -7.63 12.00
CA VAL A 58 -9.80 -6.93 12.14
C VAL A 58 -9.58 -6.09 10.89
N SER A 59 -9.32 -4.79 11.06
CA SER A 59 -9.12 -3.84 9.97
C SER A 59 -7.69 -3.31 9.97
N VAL A 60 -7.11 -3.21 8.79
CA VAL A 60 -5.82 -2.52 8.57
C VAL A 60 -6.10 -1.29 7.73
N LEU A 61 -5.91 -0.11 8.33
CA LEU A 61 -5.97 1.16 7.62
C LEU A 61 -4.56 1.54 7.15
N PHE A 62 -4.44 1.93 5.89
CA PHE A 62 -3.21 2.45 5.33
C PHE A 62 -3.46 3.80 4.65
N PHE A 63 -2.91 4.87 5.23
CA PHE A 63 -2.98 6.22 4.67
C PHE A 63 -1.70 6.54 3.91
N TYR A 64 -1.86 6.99 2.67
CA TYR A 64 -0.73 7.16 1.78
C TYR A 64 -0.95 8.28 0.74
N LEU A 65 0.11 8.66 0.02
CA LEU A 65 0.06 9.47 -1.20
C LEU A 65 0.80 8.75 -2.32
N ASP A 66 0.25 8.81 -3.53
CA ASP A 66 0.84 8.16 -4.71
C ASP A 66 2.17 8.80 -5.14
N ASP A 67 2.43 10.05 -4.77
CA ASP A 67 3.67 10.77 -5.06
C ASP A 67 4.71 10.70 -3.93
N SER A 68 4.44 10.00 -2.82
CA SER A 68 5.36 9.85 -1.70
C SER A 68 6.28 8.64 -1.88
N SER A 69 7.60 8.85 -1.85
CA SER A 69 8.58 7.76 -1.90
C SER A 69 8.41 6.74 -0.77
N ASP A 70 8.10 7.20 0.44
CA ASP A 70 7.89 6.32 1.59
C ASP A 70 6.60 5.50 1.43
N SER A 71 5.54 6.09 0.87
CA SER A 71 4.32 5.35 0.52
C SER A 71 4.57 4.28 -0.54
N LYS A 72 5.34 4.60 -1.57
CA LYS A 72 5.77 3.66 -2.61
C LYS A 72 6.58 2.51 -2.03
N ALA A 73 7.48 2.81 -1.08
CA ALA A 73 8.27 1.80 -0.39
C ALA A 73 7.42 0.88 0.49
N MET A 74 6.32 1.39 1.08
CA MET A 74 5.38 0.60 1.88
C MET A 74 4.39 -0.24 1.05
N ALA A 75 4.15 0.08 -0.22
CA ALA A 75 3.18 -0.63 -1.05
C ALA A 75 3.42 -2.16 -1.11
N PRO A 76 4.66 -2.69 -1.26
CA PRO A 76 4.92 -4.13 -1.19
C PRO A 76 4.58 -4.76 0.16
N VAL A 77 4.82 -4.05 1.27
CA VAL A 77 4.50 -4.52 2.63
C VAL A 77 2.99 -4.70 2.79
N ILE A 78 2.22 -3.69 2.40
CA ILE A 78 0.75 -3.72 2.46
C ILE A 78 0.18 -4.79 1.50
N SER A 79 0.74 -4.91 0.29
CA SER A 79 0.37 -5.98 -0.65
C SER A 79 0.70 -7.36 -0.10
N GLY A 80 1.81 -7.52 0.62
CA GLY A 80 2.17 -8.74 1.31
C GLY A 80 1.16 -9.14 2.38
N LEU A 81 0.67 -8.18 3.17
CA LEU A 81 -0.40 -8.43 4.14
C LEU A 81 -1.69 -8.91 3.46
N ASP A 82 -2.10 -8.26 2.36
CA ASP A 82 -3.26 -8.69 1.58
C ASP A 82 -3.10 -10.14 1.10
N LEU A 83 -1.91 -10.50 0.62
CA LEU A 83 -1.61 -11.85 0.15
C LEU A 83 -1.64 -12.89 1.28
N ILE A 84 -1.10 -12.57 2.45
CA ILE A 84 -1.03 -13.49 3.60
C ILE A 84 -2.40 -13.66 4.24
N TRP A 85 -3.08 -12.57 4.52
CA TRP A 85 -4.30 -12.59 5.32
C TRP A 85 -5.58 -12.68 4.50
N ARG A 86 -5.57 -12.19 3.24
CA ARG A 86 -6.73 -12.26 2.32
C ARG A 86 -8.04 -11.91 3.02
N ASN A 87 -8.99 -12.82 3.00
CA ASN A 87 -10.32 -12.65 3.59
C ASN A 87 -10.35 -12.70 5.13
N ASN A 88 -9.20 -12.87 5.81
CA ASN A 88 -9.16 -12.93 7.27
C ASN A 88 -9.12 -11.55 7.93
N ILE A 89 -8.72 -10.53 7.19
CA ILE A 89 -8.73 -9.12 7.61
C ILE A 89 -9.42 -8.27 6.54
N ASP A 90 -9.73 -7.03 6.89
CA ASP A 90 -10.16 -6.02 5.95
C ASP A 90 -9.04 -4.98 5.77
N LEU A 91 -8.47 -4.93 4.57
CA LEU A 91 -7.44 -3.96 4.22
C LEU A 91 -8.09 -2.76 3.53
N ILE A 92 -7.90 -1.58 4.13
CA ILE A 92 -8.53 -0.32 3.71
C ILE A 92 -7.41 0.70 3.44
N ALA A 93 -6.92 0.73 2.20
CA ALA A 93 -5.90 1.68 1.76
C ALA A 93 -6.56 2.90 1.13
N LEU A 94 -6.18 4.10 1.62
CA LEU A 94 -6.80 5.37 1.25
C LEU A 94 -5.75 6.43 0.97
N THR A 95 -5.89 7.13 -0.15
CA THR A 95 -5.11 8.35 -0.40
C THR A 95 -5.58 9.45 0.54
N THR A 96 -4.65 10.30 0.98
CA THR A 96 -4.95 11.38 1.92
C THR A 96 -5.34 12.69 1.24
N ASP A 97 -5.34 12.73 -0.10
CA ASP A 97 -5.68 13.94 -0.89
C ASP A 97 -7.08 14.50 -0.58
N GLU A 98 -8.02 13.60 -0.32
CA GLU A 98 -9.41 13.96 -0.02
C GLU A 98 -9.73 13.97 1.48
N LEU A 99 -8.78 13.56 2.33
CA LEU A 99 -9.01 13.51 3.76
C LEU A 99 -8.82 14.89 4.37
N GLN A 100 -9.89 15.44 4.91
CA GLN A 100 -9.80 16.65 5.71
C GLN A 100 -9.34 16.29 7.13
N SER A 101 -8.30 16.96 7.59
CA SER A 101 -7.75 16.78 8.95
C SER A 101 -8.68 17.24 10.09
N ASP A 102 -9.89 17.72 9.78
CA ASP A 102 -10.86 18.15 10.79
C ASP A 102 -11.52 16.96 11.50
N LYS A 103 -10.81 16.43 12.48
CA LYS A 103 -11.29 15.33 13.34
C LYS A 103 -12.57 15.66 14.12
N SER A 104 -12.94 16.94 14.21
CA SER A 104 -14.11 17.35 14.99
C SER A 104 -15.43 16.87 14.39
N LYS A 105 -15.43 16.48 13.10
CA LYS A 105 -16.60 16.01 12.35
C LYS A 105 -16.58 14.52 12.05
N SER A 106 -15.50 13.80 12.35
CA SER A 106 -15.38 12.38 12.10
C SER A 106 -15.71 11.56 13.35
N ASN A 107 -16.38 10.44 13.17
CA ASN A 107 -16.61 9.44 14.22
C ASN A 107 -15.67 8.25 14.02
N SER A 108 -15.58 7.37 15.04
CA SER A 108 -14.71 6.20 15.02
C SER A 108 -15.02 5.16 13.92
N ASN A 109 -16.14 5.31 13.22
CA ASN A 109 -16.49 4.44 12.09
C ASN A 109 -15.93 4.96 10.76
N GLN A 110 -15.27 6.12 10.78
CA GLN A 110 -14.71 6.76 9.60
C GLN A 110 -13.18 6.76 9.64
N PRO A 111 -12.49 6.43 8.54
CA PRO A 111 -11.03 6.39 8.50
C PRO A 111 -10.34 7.69 8.92
N ASN A 112 -10.86 8.85 8.53
CA ASN A 112 -10.27 10.14 8.89
C ASN A 112 -10.23 10.44 10.41
N TYR A 113 -11.02 9.73 11.22
CA TYR A 113 -10.90 9.80 12.68
C TYR A 113 -9.51 9.37 13.17
N TYR A 114 -8.91 8.41 12.48
CA TYR A 114 -7.64 7.80 12.85
C TYR A 114 -6.42 8.47 12.20
N TRP A 115 -6.61 9.17 11.07
CA TRP A 115 -5.48 9.81 10.40
C TRP A 115 -4.89 10.95 11.24
N ASN A 116 -3.57 10.88 11.48
CA ASN A 116 -2.86 11.85 12.31
C ASN A 116 -2.19 12.99 11.52
N GLY A 117 -2.34 13.03 10.19
CA GLY A 117 -1.76 14.06 9.31
C GLY A 117 -0.39 13.73 8.74
N LEU A 118 0.15 12.55 9.04
CA LEU A 118 1.44 12.09 8.53
C LEU A 118 1.24 10.87 7.61
N ILE A 119 2.13 10.70 6.63
CA ILE A 119 2.12 9.59 5.67
C ILE A 119 3.52 8.98 5.50
N PRO A 120 3.59 7.70 5.16
CA PRO A 120 2.51 6.73 5.29
C PRO A 120 2.15 6.48 6.74
N GLN A 121 0.88 6.19 7.03
CA GLN A 121 0.44 5.75 8.36
C GLN A 121 -0.24 4.39 8.23
N THR A 122 0.15 3.44 9.09
CA THR A 122 -0.46 2.10 9.18
C THR A 122 -1.10 1.93 10.54
N ILE A 123 -2.39 1.56 10.57
CA ILE A 123 -3.15 1.34 11.80
C ILE A 123 -3.80 -0.03 11.73
N ILE A 124 -3.76 -0.77 12.84
CA ILE A 124 -4.52 -2.02 13.01
C ILE A 124 -5.57 -1.80 14.07
N LEU A 125 -6.81 -2.07 13.70
CA LEU A 125 -7.97 -2.09 14.60
C LEU A 125 -8.39 -3.53 14.84
N ASP A 126 -8.70 -3.87 16.09
CA ASP A 126 -9.29 -5.16 16.39
C ASP A 126 -10.78 -5.24 16.02
N SER A 127 -11.41 -6.36 16.31
CA SER A 127 -12.84 -6.60 16.01
C SER A 127 -13.82 -5.72 16.80
N GLN A 128 -13.35 -5.00 17.81
CA GLN A 128 -14.12 -4.03 18.60
C GLN A 128 -13.86 -2.58 18.14
N GLY A 129 -12.94 -2.37 17.19
CA GLY A 129 -12.52 -1.04 16.72
C GLY A 129 -11.48 -0.36 17.60
N GLU A 130 -10.87 -1.10 18.54
CA GLU A 130 -9.78 -0.58 19.37
C GLU A 130 -8.48 -0.58 18.59
N VAL A 131 -7.72 0.51 18.71
CA VAL A 131 -6.41 0.65 18.07
C VAL A 131 -5.39 -0.27 18.75
N ARG A 132 -4.85 -1.22 18.00
CA ARG A 132 -3.83 -2.17 18.48
C ARG A 132 -2.43 -1.83 17.97
N PHE A 133 -2.36 -1.06 16.89
CA PHE A 133 -1.14 -0.57 16.30
C PHE A 133 -1.41 0.75 15.57
N ASP A 134 -0.52 1.73 15.70
CA ASP A 134 -0.54 2.99 14.96
C ASP A 134 0.90 3.48 14.78
N MET A 135 1.38 3.52 13.54
CA MET A 135 2.73 3.96 13.24
C MET A 135 2.80 4.71 11.91
N ASN A 136 3.65 5.74 11.89
CA ASN A 136 4.00 6.47 10.67
C ASN A 136 5.33 5.99 10.11
N GLY A 137 5.48 6.09 8.78
CA GLY A 137 6.68 5.70 8.07
C GLY A 137 6.74 4.21 7.75
N MET A 138 7.97 3.70 7.63
CA MET A 138 8.23 2.31 7.28
C MET A 138 7.93 1.38 8.45
N VAL A 139 7.20 0.30 8.17
CA VAL A 139 6.84 -0.73 9.13
C VAL A 139 7.28 -2.09 8.58
N ASN A 140 7.79 -2.95 9.46
CA ASN A 140 8.13 -4.32 9.08
C ASN A 140 6.85 -5.16 8.98
N ILE A 141 6.74 -5.98 7.93
CA ILE A 141 5.61 -6.90 7.73
C ILE A 141 5.50 -7.93 8.86
N ASP A 142 6.62 -8.36 9.44
CA ASP A 142 6.63 -9.34 10.53
C ASP A 142 5.97 -8.78 11.80
N ASP A 143 6.18 -7.49 12.09
CA ASP A 143 5.53 -6.83 13.23
C ASP A 143 4.01 -6.75 13.03
N LEU A 144 3.56 -6.41 11.82
CA LEU A 144 2.15 -6.37 11.48
C LEU A 144 1.52 -7.78 11.52
N ASN A 145 2.21 -8.77 10.96
CA ASN A 145 1.76 -10.16 10.98
C ASN A 145 1.61 -10.67 12.40
N LYS A 146 2.57 -10.38 13.28
CA LYS A 146 2.52 -10.81 14.68
C LYS A 146 1.28 -10.26 15.37
N ILE A 147 1.02 -8.95 15.24
CA ILE A 147 -0.15 -8.31 15.87
C ILE A 147 -1.45 -8.89 15.31
N ILE A 148 -1.56 -9.04 13.99
CA ILE A 148 -2.76 -9.63 13.36
C ILE A 148 -2.94 -11.08 13.80
N GLY A 149 -1.86 -11.86 13.88
CA GLY A 149 -1.88 -13.23 14.35
C GLY A 149 -2.41 -13.35 15.77
N GLU A 150 -1.93 -12.51 16.68
CA GLU A 150 -2.41 -12.45 18.07
C GLU A 150 -3.91 -12.11 18.12
N LEU A 151 -4.38 -11.13 17.33
CA LEU A 151 -5.79 -10.75 17.25
C LEU A 151 -6.69 -11.85 16.67
N LYS A 152 -6.14 -12.67 15.78
CA LYS A 152 -6.86 -13.80 15.16
C LYS A 152 -6.71 -15.10 15.91
N GLY A 153 -5.88 -15.16 16.96
CA GLY A 153 -5.56 -16.38 17.69
C GLY A 153 -4.78 -17.40 16.83
N ILE A 154 -4.00 -16.91 15.86
CA ILE A 154 -3.19 -17.73 14.95
C ILE A 154 -1.72 -17.56 15.31
N ASP A 155 -1.05 -18.66 15.64
CA ASP A 155 0.40 -18.64 15.82
C ASP A 155 1.10 -18.65 14.47
N ILE A 156 1.82 -17.56 14.19
CA ILE A 156 2.52 -17.36 12.91
C ILE A 156 3.94 -17.93 12.96
N SER A 157 4.44 -18.27 14.14
CA SER A 157 5.83 -18.77 14.30
C SER A 157 6.10 -20.04 13.46
N ASP A 158 5.08 -20.81 13.13
CA ASP A 158 5.14 -22.00 12.27
C ASP A 158 4.73 -21.73 10.80
N SER A 159 4.36 -20.51 10.44
CA SER A 159 3.95 -20.23 9.07
C SER A 159 5.17 -20.13 8.16
N LYS A 160 5.24 -20.99 7.13
CA LYS A 160 6.26 -21.00 6.05
C LYS A 160 6.22 -19.73 5.15
N PHE A 161 5.55 -18.69 5.58
CA PHE A 161 5.49 -17.40 4.90
C PHE A 161 6.51 -16.44 5.51
N SER A 162 7.80 -16.77 5.35
CA SER A 162 8.84 -15.77 5.60
C SER A 162 8.87 -14.80 4.41
N VAL A 163 9.05 -13.53 4.71
CA VAL A 163 9.29 -12.47 3.68
C VAL A 163 10.52 -12.78 2.82
N GLU A 164 11.42 -13.62 3.30
CA GLU A 164 12.55 -14.17 2.56
C GLU A 164 12.10 -14.85 1.25
N SER A 165 10.96 -15.58 1.24
CA SER A 165 10.47 -16.23 0.02
C SER A 165 10.00 -15.24 -1.08
N ILE A 166 9.51 -14.07 -0.70
CA ILE A 166 9.10 -13.02 -1.66
C ILE A 166 10.34 -12.28 -2.18
N ASN A 167 11.33 -12.05 -1.33
CA ASN A 167 12.60 -11.42 -1.71
C ASN A 167 13.49 -12.36 -2.53
N GLU A 168 13.52 -13.67 -2.24
CA GLU A 168 14.21 -14.66 -3.06
C GLU A 168 13.67 -14.72 -4.49
N TYR A 169 12.36 -14.65 -4.68
CA TYR A 169 11.77 -14.65 -6.03
C TYR A 169 12.19 -13.42 -6.84
N ASN A 170 12.31 -12.27 -6.22
CA ASN A 170 12.78 -11.06 -6.87
C ASN A 170 14.29 -11.03 -7.09
N SER A 171 15.10 -11.66 -6.23
CA SER A 171 16.55 -11.75 -6.40
C SER A 171 16.94 -12.71 -7.55
N ILE A 172 16.22 -13.82 -7.72
CA ILE A 172 16.45 -14.79 -8.80
C ILE A 172 16.21 -14.16 -10.19
N ILE A 173 15.29 -13.18 -10.31
CA ILE A 173 15.03 -12.48 -11.57
C ILE A 173 16.14 -11.46 -11.88
N SER A 174 16.78 -10.88 -10.88
CA SER A 174 17.86 -9.88 -11.06
C SER A 174 19.21 -10.49 -11.45
N GLU A 175 19.47 -11.74 -11.11
CA GLU A 175 20.72 -12.45 -11.44
C GLU A 175 20.76 -13.07 -12.83
N LYS A 176 19.64 -13.05 -13.59
CA LYS A 176 19.52 -13.61 -14.94
C LYS A 176 19.64 -12.59 -16.08
N LYS A 177 20.30 -11.46 -15.85
CA LYS A 177 20.65 -10.50 -16.93
C LYS A 177 22.13 -10.49 -17.23
#